data_9e476e463cdc1592adf3434583c30183
#
_entry.id   9e476e463cdc1592adf3434583c30183
#
_cell.length_a   1.000
_cell.length_b   1.000
_cell.length_c   1.000
_cell.angle_alpha   90.00
_cell.angle_beta   90.00
_cell.angle_gamma   90.00
#
_symmetry.space_group_name_H-M   'P 1'
#
loop_
_entity.id
_entity.type
_entity.pdbx_description
1 polymer ?
#
loop_
_entity_poly.entity_id
_entity_poly.type
_entity_poly.pdbx_seq_one_letter_code
_entity_poly.pdbx_strand_id
1 'polypeptide(L)'
;MILKRFLAGSAAVGVVACLMAPSAAPAIAYDPTTGEALHGACAGAAPHVCLSYLAGIIDMHEAGMSGGEVKLFCPENAPPEKVGRGVWLYYEQHPDALEHPAAFGAVQALALMFPCE
;
A
#
# COMPACT_ATOMS: atom_id res chain seq x y z
N MET A 1 -74.08 9.74 35.75
CA MET A 1 -73.26 10.26 34.72
C MET A 1 -71.82 9.90 35.05
N ILE A 2 -71.20 8.94 34.32
CA ILE A 2 -69.89 8.46 34.61
C ILE A 2 -68.91 9.13 33.64
N LEU A 3 -68.06 10.02 34.17
CA LEU A 3 -67.05 10.69 33.42
C LEU A 3 -65.81 9.80 33.33
N LYS A 4 -65.62 9.13 32.20
CA LYS A 4 -64.37 8.35 31.94
C LYS A 4 -63.27 9.31 31.63
N ARG A 5 -62.33 9.45 32.56
CA ARG A 5 -61.07 10.12 32.31
C ARG A 5 -60.19 9.18 31.53
N PHE A 6 -59.90 9.46 30.27
CA PHE A 6 -58.87 8.84 29.50
C PHE A 6 -57.54 9.44 29.95
N LEU A 7 -56.75 8.64 30.63
CA LEU A 7 -55.34 8.93 30.86
C LEU A 7 -54.57 8.59 29.58
N ALA A 8 -54.22 9.61 28.85
CA ALA A 8 -53.31 9.48 27.74
C ALA A 8 -51.90 9.23 28.30
N GLY A 9 -51.45 7.98 28.24
CA GLY A 9 -50.07 7.64 28.55
C GLY A 9 -49.18 8.06 27.38
N SER A 10 -48.42 9.13 27.54
CA SER A 10 -47.36 9.49 26.62
C SER A 10 -46.21 8.52 26.82
N ALA A 11 -46.08 7.56 25.93
CA ALA A 11 -44.90 6.76 25.82
C ALA A 11 -43.78 7.62 25.20
N ALA A 12 -42.87 8.09 26.03
CA ALA A 12 -41.65 8.72 25.56
C ALA A 12 -40.77 7.63 24.94
N VAL A 13 -40.79 7.56 23.61
CA VAL A 13 -39.80 6.75 22.85
C VAL A 13 -38.48 7.46 22.96
N GLY A 14 -37.65 7.00 23.88
CA GLY A 14 -36.27 7.42 23.97
C GLY A 14 -35.49 6.93 22.74
N VAL A 15 -35.27 7.82 21.80
CA VAL A 15 -34.32 7.56 20.71
C VAL A 15 -32.92 7.58 21.31
N VAL A 16 -32.40 6.41 21.59
CA VAL A 16 -30.97 6.25 21.90
C VAL A 16 -30.22 6.46 20.59
N ALA A 17 -29.83 7.69 20.34
CA ALA A 17 -28.89 8.00 19.28
C ALA A 17 -27.54 7.38 19.68
N CYS A 18 -27.23 6.20 19.12
CA CYS A 18 -25.88 5.68 19.13
C CYS A 18 -25.03 6.65 18.34
N LEU A 19 -24.40 7.58 19.04
CA LEU A 19 -23.29 8.37 18.49
C LEU A 19 -22.13 7.42 18.28
N MET A 20 -22.15 6.69 17.19
CA MET A 20 -20.97 6.07 16.66
C MET A 20 -20.08 7.22 16.16
N ALA A 21 -19.25 7.72 17.05
CA ALA A 21 -18.15 8.57 16.67
C ALA A 21 -17.29 7.73 15.70
N PRO A 22 -17.08 8.16 14.43
CA PRO A 22 -16.14 7.49 13.59
C PRO A 22 -14.79 7.57 14.31
N SER A 23 -14.29 6.42 14.73
CA SER A 23 -12.90 6.32 15.17
C SER A 23 -12.07 6.61 13.94
N ALA A 24 -11.75 7.88 13.69
CA ALA A 24 -10.71 8.23 12.76
C ALA A 24 -9.39 7.81 13.41
N ALA A 25 -9.08 6.52 13.34
CA ALA A 25 -7.70 6.10 13.41
C ALA A 25 -7.00 6.88 12.29
N PRO A 26 -5.93 7.66 12.58
CA PRO A 26 -5.13 8.21 11.52
C PRO A 26 -4.63 7.01 10.74
N ALA A 27 -5.22 6.76 9.57
CA ALA A 27 -4.61 5.93 8.57
C ALA A 27 -3.30 6.65 8.26
N ILE A 28 -2.19 6.14 8.78
CA ILE A 28 -0.88 6.49 8.25
C ILE A 28 -0.93 5.94 6.84
N ALA A 29 -1.38 6.80 5.92
CA ALA A 29 -1.33 6.51 4.51
C ALA A 29 0.16 6.50 4.16
N TYR A 30 0.74 5.31 4.23
CA TYR A 30 2.05 5.08 3.69
C TYR A 30 1.88 5.14 2.17
N ASP A 31 2.25 6.27 1.59
CA ASP A 31 2.19 6.47 0.15
C ASP A 31 3.57 6.20 -0.46
N PRO A 32 3.80 5.01 -1.04
CA PRO A 32 5.08 4.66 -1.63
C PRO A 32 5.27 5.27 -3.02
N THR A 33 4.68 6.44 -3.30
CA THR A 33 4.78 7.06 -4.64
C THR A 33 6.13 7.66 -4.92
N THR A 34 6.93 7.95 -3.89
CA THR A 34 8.29 8.49 -4.04
C THR A 34 9.36 7.44 -3.74
N GLY A 35 10.53 7.61 -4.33
CA GLY A 35 11.69 6.76 -4.03
C GLY A 35 12.06 6.79 -2.56
N GLU A 36 12.01 7.96 -1.92
CA GLU A 36 12.26 8.10 -0.48
C GLU A 36 11.31 7.25 0.36
N ALA A 37 10.01 7.29 0.05
CA ALA A 37 9.01 6.49 0.75
C ALA A 37 9.22 4.99 0.57
N LEU A 38 9.53 4.55 -0.64
CA LEU A 38 9.83 3.13 -0.91
C LEU A 38 11.12 2.70 -0.24
N HIS A 39 12.17 3.51 -0.29
CA HIS A 39 13.43 3.27 0.41
C HIS A 39 13.19 3.06 1.90
N GLY A 40 12.46 3.95 2.56
CA GLY A 40 12.12 3.83 3.98
C GLY A 40 11.33 2.55 4.29
N ALA A 41 10.36 2.18 3.46
CA ALA A 41 9.61 0.94 3.61
C ALA A 41 10.53 -0.29 3.52
N CYS A 42 11.40 -0.34 2.52
CA CYS A 42 12.32 -1.44 2.29
C CYS A 42 13.47 -1.48 3.31
N ALA A 43 13.77 -0.36 3.98
CA ALA A 43 14.72 -0.30 5.08
C ALA A 43 14.22 -0.97 6.38
N GLY A 44 12.94 -1.33 6.45
CA GLY A 44 12.33 -2.00 7.59
C GLY A 44 11.23 -1.21 8.29
N ALA A 45 10.94 0.04 7.88
CA ALA A 45 9.85 0.82 8.46
C ALA A 45 8.47 0.19 8.18
N ALA A 46 8.29 -0.38 6.98
CA ALA A 46 7.07 -1.07 6.57
C ALA A 46 7.39 -2.21 5.60
N PRO A 47 7.92 -3.36 6.08
CA PRO A 47 8.40 -4.44 5.21
C PRO A 47 7.31 -5.00 4.30
N HIS A 48 6.09 -5.14 4.79
CA HIS A 48 4.96 -5.63 4.00
C HIS A 48 4.54 -4.65 2.90
N VAL A 49 4.67 -3.34 3.13
CA VAL A 49 4.41 -2.32 2.10
C VAL A 49 5.48 -2.41 1.01
N CYS A 50 6.75 -2.53 1.38
CA CYS A 50 7.85 -2.75 0.44
C CYS A 50 7.57 -3.96 -0.45
N LEU A 51 7.31 -5.13 0.15
CA LEU A 51 7.11 -6.37 -0.59
C LEU A 51 5.86 -6.33 -1.47
N SER A 52 4.75 -5.77 -0.97
CA SER A 52 3.51 -5.65 -1.75
C SER A 52 3.68 -4.70 -2.95
N TYR A 53 4.39 -3.59 -2.76
CA TYR A 53 4.67 -2.65 -3.84
C TYR A 53 5.52 -3.30 -4.94
N LEU A 54 6.58 -3.99 -4.55
CA LEU A 54 7.47 -4.66 -5.50
C LEU A 54 6.79 -5.82 -6.21
N ALA A 55 5.94 -6.57 -5.51
CA ALA A 55 5.10 -7.60 -6.12
C ALA A 55 4.18 -7.01 -7.20
N GLY A 56 3.58 -5.86 -6.93
CA GLY A 56 2.75 -5.13 -7.91
C GLY A 56 3.53 -4.66 -9.14
N ILE A 57 4.76 -4.18 -8.96
CA ILE A 57 5.65 -3.81 -10.08
C ILE A 57 5.98 -5.04 -10.94
N ILE A 58 6.29 -6.16 -10.31
CA ILE A 58 6.59 -7.41 -11.00
C ILE A 58 5.36 -7.92 -11.75
N ASP A 59 4.20 -7.94 -11.11
CA ASP A 59 2.94 -8.37 -11.73
C ASP A 59 2.57 -7.51 -12.94
N MET A 60 2.71 -6.21 -12.84
CA MET A 60 2.44 -5.29 -13.94
C MET A 60 3.41 -5.51 -15.11
N HIS A 61 4.66 -5.76 -14.80
CA HIS A 61 5.67 -6.08 -15.80
C HIS A 61 5.34 -7.40 -16.52
N GLU A 62 4.99 -8.45 -15.78
CA GLU A 62 4.60 -9.75 -16.36
C GLU A 62 3.32 -9.63 -17.21
N ALA A 63 2.34 -8.85 -16.75
CA ALA A 63 1.12 -8.59 -17.51
C ALA A 63 1.41 -7.86 -18.83
N GLY A 64 2.31 -6.88 -18.83
CA GLY A 64 2.78 -6.17 -20.01
C GLY A 64 3.48 -7.09 -21.01
N MET A 65 4.28 -8.03 -20.51
CA MET A 65 5.00 -8.99 -21.36
C MET A 65 4.09 -9.93 -22.14
N SER A 66 2.89 -10.20 -21.66
CA SER A 66 1.89 -11.00 -22.41
C SER A 66 1.44 -10.30 -23.70
N GLY A 67 1.64 -9.00 -23.82
CA GLY A 67 1.43 -8.20 -25.04
C GLY A 67 2.60 -8.19 -26.02
N GLY A 68 3.72 -8.89 -25.72
CA GLY A 68 4.89 -8.98 -26.60
C GLY A 68 5.90 -7.84 -26.44
N GLU A 69 5.85 -7.11 -25.34
CA GLU A 69 6.83 -6.07 -25.00
C GLU A 69 8.17 -6.66 -24.53
N VAL A 70 9.21 -5.84 -24.55
CA VAL A 70 10.56 -6.26 -24.12
C VAL A 70 10.60 -6.41 -22.60
N LYS A 71 11.10 -7.55 -22.14
CA LYS A 71 11.36 -7.77 -20.71
C LYS A 71 12.49 -6.88 -20.21
N LEU A 72 12.20 -6.10 -19.17
CA LEU A 72 13.17 -5.22 -18.53
C LEU A 72 13.99 -5.95 -17.44
N PHE A 73 13.37 -6.93 -16.79
CA PHE A 73 13.97 -7.74 -15.74
C PHE A 73 13.31 -9.11 -15.66
N CYS A 74 14.02 -10.08 -15.13
CA CYS A 74 13.59 -11.48 -15.06
C CYS A 74 13.82 -12.04 -13.65
N PRO A 75 12.95 -11.71 -12.67
CA PRO A 75 13.13 -12.08 -11.26
C PRO A 75 12.64 -13.50 -10.95
N GLU A 76 12.87 -14.45 -11.82
CA GLU A 76 12.41 -15.83 -11.68
C GLU A 76 12.86 -16.45 -10.36
N ASN A 77 11.90 -16.89 -9.54
CA ASN A 77 12.13 -17.56 -8.26
C ASN A 77 12.96 -16.78 -7.21
N ALA A 78 13.04 -15.45 -7.34
CA ALA A 78 13.72 -14.64 -6.34
C ALA A 78 12.91 -14.58 -5.04
N PRO A 79 13.52 -14.86 -3.85
CA PRO A 79 12.85 -14.66 -2.57
C PRO A 79 12.44 -13.20 -2.38
N PRO A 80 11.21 -12.91 -1.91
CA PRO A 80 10.72 -11.54 -1.72
C PRO A 80 11.66 -10.67 -0.88
N GLU A 81 12.23 -11.22 0.18
CA GLU A 81 13.16 -10.50 1.07
C GLU A 81 14.44 -10.08 0.35
N LYS A 82 14.93 -10.91 -0.57
CA LYS A 82 16.09 -10.59 -1.39
C LYS A 82 15.77 -9.43 -2.34
N VAL A 83 14.58 -9.42 -2.92
CA VAL A 83 14.11 -8.35 -3.79
C VAL A 83 14.02 -7.04 -3.02
N GLY A 84 13.38 -7.03 -1.87
CA GLY A 84 13.24 -5.84 -1.02
C GLY A 84 14.59 -5.28 -0.55
N ARG A 85 15.50 -6.15 -0.13
CA ARG A 85 16.83 -5.75 0.28
C ARG A 85 17.65 -5.17 -0.88
N GLY A 86 17.52 -5.74 -2.06
CA GLY A 86 18.22 -5.24 -3.24
C GLY A 86 17.71 -3.87 -3.67
N VAL A 87 16.42 -3.61 -3.59
CA VAL A 87 15.84 -2.30 -3.88
C VAL A 87 16.33 -1.27 -2.85
N TRP A 88 16.32 -1.63 -1.56
CA TRP A 88 16.88 -0.77 -0.52
C TRP A 88 18.35 -0.41 -0.82
N LEU A 89 19.18 -1.40 -1.13
CA LEU A 89 20.59 -1.19 -1.43
C LEU A 89 20.80 -0.33 -2.68
N TYR A 90 19.94 -0.48 -3.69
CA TYR A 90 19.96 0.38 -4.86
C TYR A 90 19.82 1.85 -4.50
N TYR A 91 18.86 2.20 -3.64
CA TYR A 91 18.68 3.59 -3.18
C TYR A 91 19.85 4.10 -2.35
N GLU A 92 20.48 3.25 -1.55
CA GLU A 92 21.69 3.61 -0.81
C GLU A 92 22.84 4.01 -1.75
N GLN A 93 22.92 3.37 -2.90
CA GLN A 93 23.97 3.63 -3.91
C GLN A 93 23.57 4.72 -4.91
N HIS A 94 22.29 5.05 -5.02
CA HIS A 94 21.75 6.01 -5.98
C HIS A 94 20.82 7.00 -5.27
N PRO A 95 21.36 7.90 -4.43
CA PRO A 95 20.53 8.81 -3.64
C PRO A 95 19.71 9.80 -4.48
N ASP A 96 20.12 10.08 -5.71
CA ASP A 96 19.35 10.86 -6.67
C ASP A 96 18.01 10.19 -7.05
N ALA A 97 17.93 8.88 -7.00
CA ALA A 97 16.69 8.15 -7.27
C ALA A 97 15.61 8.36 -6.19
N LEU A 98 15.96 8.83 -5.00
CA LEU A 98 15.02 9.09 -3.92
C LEU A 98 14.00 10.18 -4.27
N GLU A 99 14.38 11.14 -5.10
CA GLU A 99 13.52 12.27 -5.51
C GLU A 99 12.58 11.90 -6.68
N HIS A 100 12.82 10.77 -7.33
CA HIS A 100 12.00 10.27 -8.44
C HIS A 100 10.81 9.43 -7.94
N PRO A 101 9.82 9.17 -8.82
CA PRO A 101 8.76 8.23 -8.50
C PRO A 101 9.31 6.87 -8.07
N ALA A 102 8.68 6.23 -7.09
CA ALA A 102 9.11 4.94 -6.54
C ALA A 102 9.28 3.86 -7.61
N ALA A 103 8.39 3.82 -8.59
CA ALA A 103 8.45 2.85 -9.69
C ALA A 103 9.74 2.99 -10.52
N PHE A 104 10.27 4.20 -10.68
CA PHE A 104 11.52 4.41 -11.40
C PHE A 104 12.68 3.69 -10.73
N GLY A 105 12.91 3.94 -9.45
CA GLY A 105 13.98 3.29 -8.69
C GLY A 105 13.77 1.77 -8.57
N ALA A 106 12.53 1.32 -8.36
CA ALA A 106 12.21 -0.10 -8.29
C ALA A 106 12.55 -0.83 -9.59
N VAL A 107 12.15 -0.30 -10.74
CA VAL A 107 12.44 -0.90 -12.05
C VAL A 107 13.94 -0.91 -12.32
N GLN A 108 14.64 0.17 -12.03
CA GLN A 108 16.11 0.22 -12.20
C GLN A 108 16.82 -0.81 -11.32
N ALA A 109 16.41 -0.92 -10.07
CA ALA A 109 16.98 -1.91 -9.15
C ALA A 109 16.73 -3.35 -9.62
N LEU A 110 15.49 -3.64 -10.03
CA LEU A 110 15.11 -4.97 -10.52
C LEU A 110 15.86 -5.33 -11.80
N ALA A 111 16.06 -4.39 -12.72
CA ALA A 111 16.80 -4.60 -13.96
C ALA A 111 18.29 -4.91 -13.69
N LEU A 112 18.88 -4.25 -12.69
CA LEU A 112 20.28 -4.51 -12.29
C LEU A 112 20.44 -5.85 -11.57
N MET A 113 19.46 -6.21 -10.73
CA MET A 113 19.51 -7.43 -9.92
C MET A 113 19.17 -8.69 -10.71
N PHE A 114 18.26 -8.57 -11.65
CA PHE A 114 17.67 -9.68 -12.40
C PHE A 114 17.69 -9.40 -13.91
N PRO A 115 18.87 -9.22 -14.51
CA PRO A 115 18.94 -9.01 -15.94
C PRO A 115 18.38 -10.22 -16.70
N CYS A 116 17.66 -9.94 -17.79
CA CYS A 116 17.22 -10.99 -18.71
C CYS A 116 18.41 -11.38 -19.62
N GLU A 117 18.56 -12.68 -19.83
CA GLU A 117 19.55 -13.23 -20.79
C GLU A 117 19.05 -13.17 -22.24
#